data_78302a8cd1d6e88a9881b71b245ca443
#
_entry.id   78302a8cd1d6e88a9881b71b245ca443
#
_cell.length_a   1.000
_cell.length_b   1.000
_cell.length_c   1.000
_cell.angle_alpha   90.00
_cell.angle_beta   90.00
_cell.angle_gamma   90.00
#
_symmetry.space_group_name_H-M   'P 1'
#
loop_
_entity.id
_entity.type
_entity.pdbx_description
1 polymer ?
#
loop_
_entity_poly.entity_id
_entity_poly.type
_entity_poly.pdbx_seq_one_letter_code
_entity_poly.pdbx_strand_id
1 'polypeptide(L)'
;MCNSHIYHVRLEIFLPHRHQCGLEIHVGRIRDSLTLPPSQQRHPVLMNAIFLWSCYVSRPGPLSEHESHYLSRALEALNDAVQYADKVLDVIQGSCLLSMYFLSNGRVLEGSYHANAAASLSIQWGLHGGISNAPSLGFSDPVSSCKLDPPRDAIEAGERILAFWQVFNLDRCWSVVLHKPAVILDTQSGFTSINAPWPLAMEEYEAVSWKNYCTCDIVTET
;
A
#
# COMPACT_ATOMS: atom_id res chain seq x y z
N MET A 1 -3.11 -27.48 8.68
CA MET A 1 -4.41 -27.23 8.02
C MET A 1 -5.34 -26.27 8.79
N CYS A 2 -5.26 -26.14 10.11
CA CYS A 2 -6.17 -25.28 10.90
C CYS A 2 -5.97 -23.75 10.70
N ASN A 3 -4.74 -23.30 10.41
CA ASN A 3 -4.43 -21.88 10.33
C ASN A 3 -4.97 -21.16 9.07
N SER A 4 -5.03 -21.85 7.93
CA SER A 4 -5.50 -21.25 6.68
C SER A 4 -6.96 -20.78 6.76
N HIS A 5 -7.84 -21.60 7.39
CA HIS A 5 -9.24 -21.23 7.57
C HIS A 5 -9.42 -19.98 8.43
N ILE A 6 -8.64 -19.85 9.50
CA ILE A 6 -8.70 -18.69 10.40
C ILE A 6 -8.29 -17.41 9.65
N TYR A 7 -7.27 -17.46 8.80
CA TYR A 7 -6.83 -16.33 7.99
C TYR A 7 -7.89 -15.92 6.96
N HIS A 8 -8.56 -16.87 6.32
CA HIS A 8 -9.68 -16.58 5.43
C HIS A 8 -10.82 -15.85 6.16
N VAL A 9 -11.25 -16.36 7.30
CA VAL A 9 -12.32 -15.73 8.10
C VAL A 9 -11.95 -14.28 8.47
N ARG A 10 -10.72 -14.05 8.93
CA ARG A 10 -10.25 -12.72 9.27
C ARG A 10 -10.20 -11.77 8.07
N LEU A 11 -9.77 -12.26 6.94
CA LEU A 11 -9.75 -11.49 5.70
C LEU A 11 -11.18 -11.09 5.30
N GLU A 12 -12.14 -12.01 5.34
CA GLU A 12 -13.53 -11.73 4.99
C GLU A 12 -14.21 -10.73 5.95
N ILE A 13 -13.81 -10.71 7.22
CA ILE A 13 -14.27 -9.70 8.19
C ILE A 13 -13.72 -8.30 7.81
N PHE A 14 -12.47 -8.21 7.37
CA PHE A 14 -11.83 -6.95 7.05
C PHE A 14 -12.31 -6.37 5.70
N LEU A 15 -12.49 -7.18 4.68
CA LEU A 15 -12.72 -6.72 3.30
C LEU A 15 -13.85 -5.69 3.13
N PRO A 16 -15.00 -5.79 3.82
CA PRO A 16 -16.04 -4.77 3.75
C PRO A 16 -15.61 -3.40 4.31
N HIS A 17 -14.59 -3.38 5.17
CA HIS A 17 -14.09 -2.18 5.84
C HIS A 17 -12.83 -1.59 5.18
N ARG A 18 -12.29 -2.22 4.13
CA ARG A 18 -11.02 -1.82 3.50
C ARG A 18 -10.98 -0.37 3.04
N HIS A 19 -12.09 0.14 2.51
CA HIS A 19 -12.20 1.53 2.04
C HIS A 19 -12.12 2.55 3.19
N GLN A 20 -12.57 2.18 4.41
CA GLN A 20 -12.47 3.04 5.59
C GLN A 20 -11.01 3.27 6.00
N CYS A 21 -10.12 2.33 5.66
CA CYS A 21 -8.68 2.43 5.89
C CYS A 21 -7.93 2.93 4.64
N GLY A 22 -8.65 3.29 3.57
CA GLY A 22 -8.07 3.71 2.30
C GLY A 22 -7.34 2.59 1.55
N LEU A 23 -7.53 1.32 1.91
CA LEU A 23 -6.89 0.20 1.23
C LEU A 23 -7.70 -0.23 0.02
N GLU A 24 -7.18 0.07 -1.15
CA GLU A 24 -7.70 -0.40 -2.43
C GLU A 24 -6.77 -1.50 -2.97
N ILE A 25 -7.27 -2.72 -3.05
CA ILE A 25 -6.52 -3.90 -3.42
C ILE A 25 -7.41 -4.87 -4.21
N HIS A 26 -6.82 -5.62 -5.12
CA HIS A 26 -7.56 -6.65 -5.85
C HIS A 26 -7.96 -7.81 -4.94
N VAL A 27 -9.27 -7.91 -4.65
CA VAL A 27 -9.82 -8.85 -3.65
C VAL A 27 -9.56 -10.30 -4.02
N GLY A 28 -9.64 -10.66 -5.31
CA GLY A 28 -9.33 -12.03 -5.77
C GLY A 28 -7.87 -12.39 -5.46
N ARG A 29 -6.92 -11.54 -5.84
CA ARG A 29 -5.49 -11.80 -5.63
C ARG A 29 -5.09 -11.94 -4.17
N ILE A 30 -5.68 -11.14 -3.28
CA ILE A 30 -5.37 -11.25 -1.86
C ILE A 30 -5.94 -12.54 -1.26
N ARG A 31 -7.14 -12.97 -1.68
CA ARG A 31 -7.70 -14.27 -1.29
C ARG A 31 -6.85 -15.44 -1.78
N ASP A 32 -6.48 -15.41 -3.05
CA ASP A 32 -5.66 -16.46 -3.67
C ASP A 32 -4.30 -16.56 -2.99
N SER A 33 -3.72 -15.42 -2.57
CA SER A 33 -2.41 -15.40 -1.91
C SER A 33 -2.34 -16.24 -0.65
N LEU A 34 -3.45 -16.45 0.07
CA LEU A 34 -3.48 -17.28 1.29
C LEU A 34 -3.24 -18.77 1.01
N THR A 35 -3.44 -19.20 -0.23
CA THR A 35 -3.27 -20.60 -0.66
C THR A 35 -1.93 -20.85 -1.35
N LEU A 36 -1.23 -19.79 -1.72
CA LEU A 36 0.06 -19.87 -2.43
C LEU A 36 1.21 -20.27 -1.50
N PRO A 37 2.34 -20.77 -2.05
CA PRO A 37 3.57 -20.96 -1.29
C PRO A 37 4.03 -19.67 -0.62
N PRO A 38 4.71 -19.70 0.54
CA PRO A 38 5.09 -18.51 1.31
C PRO A 38 5.83 -17.42 0.51
N SER A 39 6.67 -17.81 -0.46
CA SER A 39 7.38 -16.89 -1.33
C SER A 39 6.47 -16.09 -2.27
N GLN A 40 5.28 -16.62 -2.58
CA GLN A 40 4.31 -16.00 -3.50
C GLN A 40 3.14 -15.33 -2.75
N GLN A 41 3.01 -15.55 -1.44
CA GLN A 41 2.01 -14.88 -0.62
C GLN A 41 2.28 -13.38 -0.53
N ARG A 42 1.27 -12.57 -0.18
CA ARG A 42 1.45 -11.17 0.19
C ARG A 42 2.41 -11.07 1.39
N HIS A 43 3.09 -9.95 1.51
CA HIS A 43 4.06 -9.77 2.59
C HIS A 43 3.40 -9.86 3.97
N PRO A 44 4.06 -10.48 4.97
CA PRO A 44 3.49 -10.62 6.32
C PRO A 44 3.11 -9.29 6.99
N VAL A 45 3.77 -8.18 6.66
CA VAL A 45 3.39 -6.84 7.14
C VAL A 45 1.96 -6.51 6.79
N LEU A 46 1.62 -6.61 5.49
CA LEU A 46 0.27 -6.31 5.00
C LEU A 46 -0.76 -7.27 5.61
N MET A 47 -0.48 -8.57 5.58
CA MET A 47 -1.42 -9.57 6.06
C MET A 47 -1.69 -9.44 7.57
N ASN A 48 -0.66 -9.24 8.39
CA ASN A 48 -0.85 -9.04 9.83
C ASN A 48 -1.55 -7.71 10.13
N ALA A 49 -1.30 -6.64 9.37
CA ALA A 49 -2.05 -5.38 9.50
C ALA A 49 -3.54 -5.56 9.15
N ILE A 50 -3.87 -6.33 8.11
CA ILE A 50 -5.25 -6.68 7.77
C ILE A 50 -5.91 -7.50 8.90
N PHE A 51 -5.22 -8.50 9.45
CA PHE A 51 -5.75 -9.30 10.56
C PHE A 51 -5.89 -8.47 11.85
N LEU A 52 -5.00 -7.52 12.10
CA LEU A 52 -5.13 -6.54 13.18
C LEU A 52 -6.43 -5.73 13.01
N TRP A 53 -6.68 -5.22 11.82
CA TRP A 53 -7.91 -4.48 11.52
C TRP A 53 -9.16 -5.35 11.63
N SER A 54 -9.10 -6.64 11.26
CA SER A 54 -10.22 -7.55 11.47
C SER A 54 -10.57 -7.71 12.95
N CYS A 55 -9.56 -7.69 13.82
CA CYS A 55 -9.78 -7.71 15.28
C CYS A 55 -10.37 -6.38 15.75
N TYR A 56 -9.84 -5.25 15.28
CA TYR A 56 -10.30 -3.92 15.65
C TYR A 56 -11.78 -3.68 15.30
N VAL A 57 -12.20 -4.00 14.06
CA VAL A 57 -13.60 -3.81 13.63
C VAL A 57 -14.57 -4.80 14.29
N SER A 58 -14.05 -5.87 14.88
CA SER A 58 -14.84 -6.85 15.62
C SER A 58 -15.08 -6.48 17.10
N ARG A 59 -14.64 -5.31 17.54
CA ARG A 59 -14.85 -4.84 18.93
C ARG A 59 -16.33 -4.56 19.21
N PRO A 60 -16.84 -4.86 20.42
CA PRO A 60 -16.28 -5.73 21.45
C PRO A 60 -16.60 -7.21 21.14
N GLY A 61 -15.63 -8.02 20.87
CA GLY A 61 -15.83 -9.44 20.58
C GLY A 61 -14.58 -10.27 20.83
N PRO A 62 -14.68 -11.61 20.83
CA PRO A 62 -13.56 -12.48 21.16
C PRO A 62 -12.36 -12.34 20.22
N LEU A 63 -12.57 -11.87 18.98
CA LEU A 63 -11.49 -11.64 18.03
C LEU A 63 -10.60 -10.47 18.43
N SER A 64 -11.13 -9.49 19.17
CA SER A 64 -10.35 -8.32 19.62
C SER A 64 -9.26 -8.68 20.64
N GLU A 65 -9.35 -9.81 21.32
CA GLU A 65 -8.30 -10.30 22.23
C GLU A 65 -6.97 -10.59 21.50
N HIS A 66 -7.02 -10.78 20.18
CA HIS A 66 -5.83 -11.05 19.35
C HIS A 66 -5.17 -9.79 18.77
N GLU A 67 -5.66 -8.58 19.05
CA GLU A 67 -5.09 -7.34 18.49
C GLU A 67 -3.61 -7.18 18.83
N SER A 68 -3.21 -7.36 20.09
CA SER A 68 -1.81 -7.24 20.51
C SER A 68 -0.90 -8.23 19.77
N HIS A 69 -1.40 -9.44 19.54
CA HIS A 69 -0.65 -10.47 18.80
C HIS A 69 -0.38 -10.06 17.35
N TYR A 70 -1.42 -9.60 16.61
CA TYR A 70 -1.24 -9.20 15.21
C TYR A 70 -0.47 -7.88 15.08
N LEU A 71 -0.62 -6.97 16.05
CA LEU A 71 0.19 -5.75 16.09
C LEU A 71 1.68 -6.09 16.22
N SER A 72 2.07 -6.93 17.19
CA SER A 72 3.47 -7.34 17.36
C SER A 72 4.01 -8.00 16.10
N ARG A 73 3.25 -8.92 15.51
CA ARG A 73 3.67 -9.60 14.27
C ARG A 73 3.80 -8.66 13.07
N ALA A 74 2.94 -7.66 12.95
CA ALA A 74 3.05 -6.67 11.87
C ALA A 74 4.31 -5.81 12.03
N LEU A 75 4.62 -5.39 13.27
CA LEU A 75 5.82 -4.58 13.56
C LEU A 75 7.10 -5.39 13.40
N GLU A 76 7.15 -6.64 13.85
CA GLU A 76 8.27 -7.55 13.62
C GLU A 76 8.52 -7.75 12.13
N ALA A 77 7.48 -8.08 11.37
CA ALA A 77 7.58 -8.27 9.93
C ALA A 77 8.00 -6.99 9.19
N LEU A 78 7.64 -5.80 9.71
CA LEU A 78 8.07 -4.52 9.14
C LEU A 78 9.58 -4.31 9.29
N ASN A 79 10.16 -4.65 10.43
CA ASN A 79 11.61 -4.59 10.64
C ASN A 79 12.35 -5.50 9.65
N ASP A 80 11.88 -6.72 9.46
CA ASP A 80 12.46 -7.67 8.51
C ASP A 80 12.33 -7.16 7.05
N ALA A 81 11.17 -6.61 6.70
CA ALA A 81 10.91 -6.08 5.37
C ALA A 81 11.84 -4.93 4.99
N VAL A 82 12.12 -4.03 5.93
CA VAL A 82 13.06 -2.91 5.71
C VAL A 82 14.48 -3.42 5.48
N GLN A 83 14.87 -4.51 6.14
CA GLN A 83 16.19 -5.12 5.97
C GLN A 83 16.36 -5.79 4.60
N TYR A 84 15.33 -6.47 4.09
CA TYR A 84 15.43 -7.31 2.89
C TYR A 84 14.80 -6.67 1.64
N ALA A 85 14.12 -5.54 1.77
CA ALA A 85 13.45 -4.78 0.68
C ALA A 85 12.54 -5.65 -0.21
N ASP A 86 11.86 -6.64 0.39
CA ASP A 86 10.93 -7.53 -0.32
C ASP A 86 9.52 -6.95 -0.37
N LYS A 87 8.84 -7.10 -1.50
CA LYS A 87 7.42 -6.74 -1.73
C LYS A 87 7.05 -5.36 -1.18
N VAL A 88 7.82 -4.36 -1.57
CA VAL A 88 7.75 -2.99 -1.03
C VAL A 88 6.35 -2.39 -1.07
N LEU A 89 5.56 -2.70 -2.10
CA LEU A 89 4.17 -2.23 -2.20
C LEU A 89 3.32 -2.70 -0.99
N ASP A 90 3.45 -3.97 -0.62
CA ASP A 90 2.77 -4.54 0.54
C ASP A 90 3.27 -3.90 1.85
N VAL A 91 4.56 -3.56 1.92
CA VAL A 91 5.15 -2.87 3.08
C VAL A 91 4.59 -1.46 3.22
N ILE A 92 4.48 -0.72 2.12
CA ILE A 92 3.89 0.62 2.09
C ILE A 92 2.42 0.55 2.54
N GLN A 93 1.62 -0.32 1.95
CA GLN A 93 0.20 -0.47 2.30
C GLN A 93 0.00 -0.93 3.75
N GLY A 94 0.83 -1.88 4.23
CA GLY A 94 0.83 -2.31 5.63
C GLY A 94 1.17 -1.18 6.59
N SER A 95 2.15 -0.32 6.25
CA SER A 95 2.50 0.87 7.03
C SER A 95 1.35 1.89 7.07
N CYS A 96 0.61 2.07 5.97
CA CYS A 96 -0.60 2.89 5.95
C CYS A 96 -1.68 2.36 6.91
N LEU A 97 -1.92 1.04 6.89
CA LEU A 97 -2.89 0.40 7.80
C LEU A 97 -2.47 0.55 9.26
N LEU A 98 -1.18 0.36 9.57
CA LEU A 98 -0.65 0.57 10.93
C LEU A 98 -0.80 2.03 11.37
N SER A 99 -0.50 2.99 10.49
CA SER A 99 -0.69 4.41 10.76
C SER A 99 -2.13 4.73 11.16
N MET A 100 -3.09 4.26 10.37
CA MET A 100 -4.52 4.45 10.65
C MET A 100 -4.97 3.75 11.93
N TYR A 101 -4.47 2.54 12.19
CA TYR A 101 -4.75 1.82 13.44
C TYR A 101 -4.26 2.59 14.67
N PHE A 102 -3.03 3.12 14.63
CA PHE A 102 -2.49 3.92 15.72
C PHE A 102 -3.26 5.22 15.94
N LEU A 103 -3.66 5.89 14.86
CA LEU A 103 -4.50 7.09 14.93
C LEU A 103 -5.85 6.78 15.61
N SER A 104 -6.50 5.69 15.21
CA SER A 104 -7.79 5.26 15.76
C SER A 104 -7.72 4.90 17.27
N ASN A 105 -6.52 4.60 17.77
CA ASN A 105 -6.25 4.34 19.20
C ASN A 105 -5.60 5.53 19.93
N GLY A 106 -5.56 6.72 19.33
CA GLY A 106 -4.95 7.92 19.93
C GLY A 106 -3.42 7.89 20.05
N ARG A 107 -2.75 6.92 19.44
CA ARG A 107 -1.28 6.77 19.44
C ARG A 107 -0.66 7.60 18.30
N VAL A 108 -0.77 8.93 18.43
CA VAL A 108 -0.48 9.89 17.36
C VAL A 108 0.97 9.83 16.89
N LEU A 109 1.93 9.70 17.80
CA LEU A 109 3.35 9.66 17.44
C LEU A 109 3.70 8.45 16.57
N GLU A 110 3.22 7.27 16.95
CA GLU A 110 3.47 6.04 16.21
C GLU A 110 2.74 6.04 14.86
N GLY A 111 1.48 6.52 14.85
CA GLY A 111 0.73 6.68 13.61
C GLY A 111 1.44 7.59 12.61
N SER A 112 1.94 8.75 13.06
CA SER A 112 2.66 9.69 12.20
C SER A 112 4.00 9.11 11.72
N TYR A 113 4.69 8.33 12.56
CA TYR A 113 5.93 7.64 12.17
C TYR A 113 5.69 6.70 10.98
N HIS A 114 4.66 5.85 11.06
CA HIS A 114 4.32 4.91 9.98
C HIS A 114 3.81 5.62 8.72
N ALA A 115 3.07 6.72 8.84
CA ALA A 115 2.66 7.53 7.70
C ALA A 115 3.87 8.13 6.98
N ASN A 116 4.81 8.72 7.72
CA ASN A 116 6.02 9.32 7.15
C ASN A 116 6.91 8.25 6.50
N ALA A 117 7.03 7.06 7.09
CA ALA A 117 7.75 5.95 6.51
C ALA A 117 7.13 5.50 5.18
N ALA A 118 5.79 5.35 5.13
CA ALA A 118 5.08 5.00 3.90
C ALA A 118 5.27 6.07 2.81
N ALA A 119 5.18 7.37 3.17
CA ALA A 119 5.39 8.48 2.23
C ALA A 119 6.82 8.48 1.67
N SER A 120 7.82 8.32 2.53
CA SER A 120 9.24 8.26 2.12
C SER A 120 9.51 7.08 1.21
N LEU A 121 9.02 5.88 1.54
CA LEU A 121 9.16 4.68 0.69
C LEU A 121 8.46 4.87 -0.66
N SER A 122 7.26 5.45 -0.67
CA SER A 122 6.49 5.69 -1.90
C SER A 122 7.26 6.59 -2.87
N ILE A 123 7.91 7.65 -2.39
CA ILE A 123 8.75 8.54 -3.21
C ILE A 123 10.02 7.79 -3.65
N GLN A 124 10.71 7.12 -2.73
CA GLN A 124 11.98 6.44 -2.99
C GLN A 124 11.82 5.35 -4.06
N TRP A 125 10.70 4.64 -4.07
CA TRP A 125 10.39 3.60 -5.06
C TRP A 125 9.66 4.12 -6.31
N GLY A 126 9.49 5.44 -6.42
CA GLY A 126 9.01 6.11 -7.63
C GLY A 126 7.52 5.95 -7.91
N LEU A 127 6.68 5.62 -6.92
CA LEU A 127 5.23 5.47 -7.13
C LEU A 127 4.57 6.79 -7.58
N HIS A 128 5.12 7.94 -7.20
CA HIS A 128 4.66 9.27 -7.61
C HIS A 128 4.89 9.57 -9.09
N GLY A 129 5.88 8.91 -9.71
CA GLY A 129 6.28 9.15 -11.10
C GLY A 129 5.37 8.49 -12.15
N GLY A 130 4.35 7.74 -11.72
CA GLY A 130 3.49 6.97 -12.61
C GLY A 130 4.20 5.74 -13.22
N ILE A 131 3.49 5.07 -14.12
CA ILE A 131 4.00 3.88 -14.82
C ILE A 131 4.64 4.35 -16.13
N SER A 132 5.85 4.89 -16.07
CA SER A 132 6.55 5.24 -17.30
C SER A 132 7.31 4.03 -17.82
N ASN A 133 6.93 3.57 -19.03
CA ASN A 133 7.71 2.62 -19.84
C ASN A 133 8.91 3.29 -20.54
N ALA A 134 9.17 4.58 -20.27
CA ALA A 134 10.25 5.29 -20.91
C ALA A 134 11.60 4.75 -20.39
N PRO A 135 12.49 4.26 -21.28
CA PRO A 135 13.85 3.97 -20.89
C PRO A 135 14.47 5.28 -20.38
N SER A 136 14.95 5.28 -19.14
CA SER A 136 15.65 6.40 -18.57
C SER A 136 16.82 6.78 -19.50
N LEU A 137 16.71 7.93 -20.18
CA LEU A 137 17.75 8.44 -21.03
C LEU A 137 19.01 8.74 -20.18
N GLY A 138 19.91 7.77 -20.13
CA GLY A 138 21.35 7.97 -20.17
C GLY A 138 22.06 8.60 -18.98
N PHE A 139 21.43 8.91 -17.86
CA PHE A 139 22.15 9.27 -16.63
C PHE A 139 21.96 8.17 -15.59
N SER A 140 22.97 7.31 -15.48
CA SER A 140 23.08 6.31 -14.42
C SER A 140 23.40 7.03 -13.10
N ASP A 141 22.39 7.61 -12.45
CA ASP A 141 22.56 8.06 -11.08
C ASP A 141 22.73 6.83 -10.18
N PRO A 142 23.86 6.70 -9.49
CA PRO A 142 24.11 5.56 -8.59
C PRO A 142 23.13 5.51 -7.41
N VAL A 143 22.31 6.53 -7.20
CA VAL A 143 21.25 6.60 -6.19
C VAL A 143 19.92 6.02 -6.70
N SER A 144 19.79 5.73 -8.01
CA SER A 144 18.56 5.24 -8.64
C SER A 144 18.38 3.72 -8.55
N SER A 145 18.90 3.06 -7.51
CA SER A 145 18.84 1.60 -7.36
C SER A 145 17.48 1.07 -6.86
N CYS A 146 16.58 1.92 -6.41
CA CYS A 146 15.27 1.52 -5.92
C CYS A 146 14.20 1.80 -6.98
N LYS A 147 14.02 0.88 -7.93
CA LYS A 147 12.90 0.94 -8.89
C LYS A 147 12.12 -0.36 -8.84
N LEU A 148 10.81 -0.24 -8.92
CA LEU A 148 9.94 -1.40 -9.12
C LEU A 148 10.12 -1.92 -10.55
N ASP A 149 10.11 -3.24 -10.71
CA ASP A 149 10.02 -3.85 -12.03
C ASP A 149 8.74 -3.36 -12.75
N PRO A 150 8.72 -3.36 -14.09
CA PRO A 150 7.50 -3.06 -14.83
C PRO A 150 6.32 -3.91 -14.32
N PRO A 151 5.11 -3.36 -14.20
CA PRO A 151 3.96 -4.13 -13.75
C PRO A 151 3.64 -5.24 -14.75
N ARG A 152 3.29 -6.41 -14.26
CA ARG A 152 3.01 -7.61 -15.08
C ARG A 152 1.70 -7.51 -15.86
N ASP A 153 0.74 -6.75 -15.32
CA ASP A 153 -0.58 -6.57 -15.88
C ASP A 153 -1.26 -5.29 -15.37
N ALA A 154 -2.44 -4.98 -15.91
CA ALA A 154 -3.20 -3.78 -15.56
C ALA A 154 -3.64 -3.75 -14.09
N ILE A 155 -3.92 -4.91 -13.49
CA ILE A 155 -4.30 -5.00 -12.07
C ILE A 155 -3.12 -4.59 -11.18
N GLU A 156 -1.91 -5.10 -11.45
CA GLU A 156 -0.72 -4.69 -10.69
C GLU A 156 -0.41 -3.21 -10.88
N ALA A 157 -0.58 -2.70 -12.10
CA ALA A 157 -0.46 -1.27 -12.36
C ALA A 157 -1.46 -0.46 -11.54
N GLY A 158 -2.72 -0.91 -11.52
CA GLY A 158 -3.79 -0.31 -10.70
C GLY A 158 -3.48 -0.35 -9.20
N GLU A 159 -3.02 -1.48 -8.68
CA GLU A 159 -2.61 -1.61 -7.26
C GLU A 159 -1.51 -0.60 -6.90
N ARG A 160 -0.53 -0.34 -7.80
CA ARG A 160 0.55 0.64 -7.58
C ARG A 160 0.02 2.07 -7.55
N ILE A 161 -0.87 2.43 -8.49
CA ILE A 161 -1.49 3.75 -8.55
C ILE A 161 -2.34 3.98 -7.29
N LEU A 162 -3.20 3.03 -6.96
CA LEU A 162 -4.06 3.12 -5.78
C LEU A 162 -3.26 3.19 -4.47
N ALA A 163 -2.15 2.45 -4.36
CA ALA A 163 -1.26 2.53 -3.21
C ALA A 163 -0.59 3.91 -3.09
N PHE A 164 -0.17 4.53 -4.21
CA PHE A 164 0.33 5.91 -4.17
C PHE A 164 -0.72 6.87 -3.63
N TRP A 165 -1.94 6.82 -4.15
CA TRP A 165 -3.03 7.71 -3.73
C TRP A 165 -3.47 7.45 -2.27
N GLN A 166 -3.39 6.20 -1.81
CA GLN A 166 -3.58 5.87 -0.39
C GLN A 166 -2.57 6.62 0.49
N VAL A 167 -1.29 6.55 0.13
CA VAL A 167 -0.20 7.24 0.85
C VAL A 167 -0.38 8.75 0.79
N PHE A 168 -0.67 9.29 -0.39
CA PHE A 168 -0.88 10.72 -0.58
C PHE A 168 -2.00 11.26 0.30
N ASN A 169 -3.16 10.60 0.30
CA ASN A 169 -4.29 10.99 1.13
C ASN A 169 -3.96 10.91 2.62
N LEU A 170 -3.27 9.84 3.03
CA LEU A 170 -2.83 9.66 4.41
C LEU A 170 -1.88 10.76 4.86
N ASP A 171 -0.90 11.10 4.03
CA ASP A 171 0.06 12.19 4.29
C ASP A 171 -0.66 13.55 4.45
N ARG A 172 -1.66 13.85 3.61
CA ARG A 172 -2.50 15.05 3.75
C ARG A 172 -3.31 15.04 5.05
N CYS A 173 -3.92 13.91 5.40
CA CYS A 173 -4.64 13.78 6.67
C CYS A 173 -3.72 14.04 7.88
N TRP A 174 -2.52 13.47 7.89
CA TRP A 174 -1.56 13.69 8.97
C TRP A 174 -1.02 15.13 9.00
N SER A 175 -0.83 15.76 7.85
CA SER A 175 -0.48 17.19 7.76
C SER A 175 -1.50 18.07 8.49
N VAL A 176 -2.78 17.79 8.30
CA VAL A 176 -3.86 18.51 9.00
C VAL A 176 -3.87 18.20 10.50
N VAL A 177 -3.81 16.93 10.88
CA VAL A 177 -3.85 16.48 12.29
C VAL A 177 -2.70 17.07 13.11
N LEU A 178 -1.50 17.11 12.53
CA LEU A 178 -0.30 17.58 13.22
C LEU A 178 -0.02 19.06 13.04
N HIS A 179 -0.76 19.77 12.18
CA HIS A 179 -0.49 21.17 11.79
C HIS A 179 0.95 21.34 11.26
N LYS A 180 1.42 20.39 10.46
CA LYS A 180 2.76 20.35 9.86
C LYS A 180 2.67 20.21 8.34
N PRO A 181 3.72 20.63 7.60
CA PRO A 181 3.78 20.37 6.16
C PRO A 181 3.68 18.88 5.87
N ALA A 182 3.04 18.52 4.76
CA ALA A 182 3.03 17.18 4.23
C ALA A 182 4.44 16.74 3.78
N VAL A 183 4.71 15.45 3.81
CA VAL A 183 5.99 14.87 3.36
C VAL A 183 6.08 14.85 1.84
N ILE A 184 4.96 14.49 1.18
CA ILE A 184 4.88 14.47 -0.28
C ILE A 184 4.61 15.90 -0.76
N LEU A 185 5.64 16.54 -1.32
CA LEU A 185 5.51 17.87 -1.88
C LEU A 185 5.06 17.78 -3.34
N ASP A 186 3.96 18.46 -3.65
CA ASP A 186 3.53 18.64 -5.03
C ASP A 186 4.28 19.83 -5.63
N THR A 187 5.46 19.57 -6.19
CA THR A 187 6.26 20.55 -6.89
C THR A 187 6.06 20.42 -8.39
N GLN A 188 5.78 21.52 -9.06
CA GLN A 188 5.56 21.54 -10.52
C GLN A 188 6.79 21.14 -11.34
N SER A 189 7.94 21.04 -10.73
CA SER A 189 9.18 20.64 -11.41
C SER A 189 10.12 19.94 -10.44
N GLY A 190 10.80 18.91 -10.94
CA GLY A 190 11.82 18.17 -10.19
C GLY A 190 11.46 16.72 -9.92
N PHE A 191 12.29 16.06 -9.11
CA PHE A 191 12.18 14.62 -8.80
C PHE A 191 10.93 14.23 -7.99
N THR A 192 10.21 15.19 -7.42
CA THR A 192 9.00 14.97 -6.61
C THR A 192 7.71 15.38 -7.30
N SER A 193 7.77 15.70 -8.61
CA SER A 193 6.56 15.97 -9.39
C SER A 193 5.64 14.76 -9.41
N ILE A 194 4.36 14.98 -9.09
CA ILE A 194 3.36 13.92 -9.10
C ILE A 194 2.86 13.71 -10.53
N ASN A 195 3.29 12.60 -11.14
CA ASN A 195 2.86 12.17 -12.47
C ASN A 195 2.03 10.88 -12.42
N ALA A 196 1.69 10.41 -11.22
CA ALA A 196 0.82 9.26 -11.05
C ALA A 196 -0.57 9.56 -11.65
N PRO A 197 -1.13 8.69 -12.49
CA PRO A 197 -2.48 8.87 -13.02
C PRO A 197 -3.52 8.96 -11.90
N TRP A 198 -4.66 9.60 -12.18
CA TRP A 198 -5.80 9.53 -11.26
C TRP A 198 -6.24 8.09 -11.05
N PRO A 199 -6.61 7.71 -9.81
CA PRO A 199 -7.01 6.35 -9.49
C PRO A 199 -8.36 6.03 -10.15
N LEU A 200 -8.44 4.88 -10.77
CA LEU A 200 -9.69 4.26 -11.23
C LEU A 200 -10.16 3.23 -10.19
N ALA A 201 -11.38 2.77 -10.30
CA ALA A 201 -11.83 1.64 -9.49
C ALA A 201 -11.09 0.36 -9.89
N MET A 202 -10.90 -0.57 -8.96
CA MET A 202 -10.14 -1.81 -9.25
C MET A 202 -10.78 -2.62 -10.36
N GLU A 203 -12.10 -2.62 -10.45
CA GLU A 203 -12.89 -3.30 -11.48
C GLU A 203 -12.59 -2.75 -12.89
N GLU A 204 -12.25 -1.49 -13.00
CA GLU A 204 -11.87 -0.89 -14.28
C GLU A 204 -10.50 -1.41 -14.75
N TYR A 205 -9.54 -1.59 -13.84
CA TYR A 205 -8.25 -2.21 -14.15
C TYR A 205 -8.40 -3.69 -14.51
N GLU A 206 -9.36 -4.40 -13.94
CA GLU A 206 -9.68 -5.78 -14.33
C GLU A 206 -10.23 -5.88 -15.74
N ALA A 207 -11.04 -4.89 -16.16
CA ALA A 207 -11.71 -4.88 -17.46
C ALA A 207 -10.75 -4.49 -18.62
N VAL A 208 -9.64 -3.79 -18.32
CA VAL A 208 -8.70 -3.31 -19.34
C VAL A 208 -7.76 -4.42 -19.79
N SER A 209 -7.73 -4.69 -21.10
CA SER A 209 -6.67 -5.53 -21.67
C SER A 209 -5.33 -4.82 -21.52
N TRP A 210 -4.31 -5.51 -21.00
CA TRP A 210 -2.95 -4.99 -20.80
C TRP A 210 -2.36 -4.32 -22.06
N LYS A 211 -2.67 -4.84 -23.25
CA LYS A 211 -2.23 -4.25 -24.52
C LYS A 211 -2.76 -2.83 -24.74
N ASN A 212 -3.98 -2.56 -24.28
CA ASN A 212 -4.59 -1.24 -24.40
C ASN A 212 -4.06 -0.27 -23.33
N TYR A 213 -3.67 -0.77 -22.17
CA TYR A 213 -3.10 0.05 -21.10
C TYR A 213 -1.73 0.62 -21.45
N CYS A 214 -0.89 -0.15 -22.14
CA CYS A 214 0.45 0.29 -22.59
C CYS A 214 0.40 1.26 -23.77
N THR A 215 -0.71 1.34 -24.50
CA THR A 215 -0.87 2.22 -25.70
C THR A 215 -1.70 3.48 -25.41
N CYS A 216 -2.41 3.53 -24.30
CA CYS A 216 -3.09 4.75 -23.87
C CYS A 216 -2.05 5.72 -23.27
N ASP A 217 -1.40 6.52 -24.12
CA ASP A 217 -1.04 7.88 -23.75
C ASP A 217 -2.34 8.53 -23.30
N ILE A 218 -2.50 8.69 -21.97
CA ILE A 218 -3.65 9.42 -21.45
C ILE A 218 -3.50 10.84 -21.96
N VAL A 219 -4.22 11.13 -23.01
CA VAL A 219 -4.44 12.49 -23.51
C VAL A 219 -5.01 13.26 -22.32
N THR A 220 -4.19 14.08 -21.72
CA THR A 220 -4.62 15.13 -20.81
C THR A 220 -5.48 16.08 -21.65
N GLU A 221 -6.78 15.87 -21.69
CA GLU A 221 -7.69 16.91 -22.14
C GLU A 221 -7.64 18.04 -21.11
N THR A 222 -7.18 19.16 -21.61
CA THR A 222 -7.10 20.50 -20.99
C THR A 222 -8.44 21.01 -20.48
#